data_7674efccde95133bb852464333c33744
#
_entry.id   7674efccde95133bb852464333c33744
#
_cell.length_a   1.000
_cell.length_b   1.000
_cell.length_c   1.000
_cell.angle_alpha   90.00
_cell.angle_beta   90.00
_cell.angle_gamma   90.00
#
_symmetry.space_group_name_H-M   'P 1'
#
loop_
_entity.id
_entity.type
_entity.pdbx_description
1 polymer ?
#
loop_
_entity_poly.entity_id
_entity_poly.type
_entity_poly.pdbx_seq_one_letter_code
_entity_poly.pdbx_strand_id
1 'polypeptide(L)'
;KVTFSVDGNSTIGKVPAKPEWQRWNDYGIGLLLKGDKGSEKGELIQAEDAFKKVEGLGYASGSLNLARVYVKEGRLEEAVDALGRAASADPPAPAWTIAWFNGIVNKQNGFLDKAIENFRSIIEDRSQEQLDRGFDFSQDYVVLNELGQTLFERAKMERFNEANRKNFLNRAIKRFEKTLTFDSENLTAHYNLGLIHSQLGNEDLAAKHRRLHGKYRPDDNARDIAVANARRANPAADNAAQA
;
A
#
# COMPACT_ATOMS: atom_id res chain seq x y z
N LYS A 1 27.20 8.67 34.85
CA LYS A 1 27.90 7.41 34.57
C LYS A 1 26.97 6.29 34.93
N VAL A 2 26.46 5.57 33.93
CA VAL A 2 25.70 4.32 34.13
C VAL A 2 26.72 3.20 34.00
N THR A 3 27.00 2.53 35.13
CA THR A 3 27.86 1.34 35.14
C THR A 3 26.95 0.10 34.98
N PHE A 4 27.13 -0.64 33.88
CA PHE A 4 26.54 -1.96 33.72
C PHE A 4 27.47 -2.97 34.38
N SER A 5 27.02 -3.67 35.45
CA SER A 5 27.72 -4.84 35.93
C SER A 5 27.21 -6.05 35.14
N VAL A 6 28.08 -6.75 34.46
CA VAL A 6 27.78 -8.02 33.83
C VAL A 6 28.06 -9.11 34.88
N ASP A 7 27.02 -9.57 35.55
CA ASP A 7 27.12 -10.77 36.35
C ASP A 7 27.35 -11.95 35.42
N GLY A 8 28.51 -12.64 35.59
CA GLY A 8 29.02 -13.68 34.71
C GLY A 8 28.19 -14.99 34.60
N ASN A 9 26.89 -14.95 34.91
CA ASN A 9 25.98 -16.10 34.84
C ASN A 9 24.70 -15.84 34.03
N SER A 10 24.67 -14.82 33.15
CA SER A 10 23.58 -14.74 32.18
C SER A 10 23.81 -15.80 31.10
N THR A 11 23.21 -16.96 31.27
CA THR A 11 22.91 -17.85 30.15
C THR A 11 22.08 -17.06 29.16
N ILE A 12 22.72 -16.52 28.11
CA ILE A 12 22.00 -16.02 26.95
C ILE A 12 21.24 -17.21 26.40
N GLY A 13 19.94 -17.32 26.74
CA GLY A 13 19.08 -18.35 26.21
C GLY A 13 19.20 -18.26 24.68
N LYS A 14 19.55 -19.35 24.03
CA LYS A 14 19.58 -19.42 22.57
C LYS A 14 18.20 -19.00 22.10
N VAL A 15 18.08 -17.82 21.47
CA VAL A 15 16.85 -17.42 20.80
C VAL A 15 16.50 -18.56 19.84
N PRO A 16 15.31 -19.19 19.97
CA PRO A 16 14.96 -20.30 19.12
C PRO A 16 15.08 -19.87 17.66
N ALA A 17 15.70 -20.72 16.84
CA ALA A 17 15.89 -20.42 15.43
C ALA A 17 14.51 -20.24 14.78
N LYS A 18 14.31 -19.15 14.01
CA LYS A 18 13.06 -18.92 13.28
C LYS A 18 12.72 -20.16 12.43
N PRO A 19 11.46 -20.58 12.35
CA PRO A 19 11.01 -21.63 11.45
C PRO A 19 11.47 -21.39 10.01
N GLU A 20 11.66 -22.47 9.26
CA GLU A 20 12.18 -22.37 7.88
C GLU A 20 11.35 -21.45 7.01
N TRP A 21 10.02 -21.59 7.05
CA TRP A 21 9.11 -20.74 6.27
C TRP A 21 9.23 -19.25 6.61
N GLN A 22 9.44 -18.90 7.88
CA GLN A 22 9.62 -17.51 8.28
C GLN A 22 10.93 -16.94 7.74
N ARG A 23 12.01 -17.72 7.74
CA ARG A 23 13.29 -17.26 7.19
C ARG A 23 13.18 -16.95 5.70
N TRP A 24 12.53 -17.84 4.93
CA TRP A 24 12.27 -17.59 3.51
C TRP A 24 11.34 -16.43 3.28
N ASN A 25 10.29 -16.31 4.09
CA ASN A 25 9.35 -15.19 4.00
C ASN A 25 10.03 -13.84 4.29
N ASP A 26 10.81 -13.74 5.37
CA ASP A 26 11.53 -12.51 5.73
C ASP A 26 12.57 -12.15 4.65
N TYR A 27 13.27 -13.14 4.09
CA TYR A 27 14.19 -12.94 2.99
C TYR A 27 13.49 -12.40 1.75
N GLY A 28 12.40 -13.03 1.33
CA GLY A 28 11.59 -12.59 0.19
C GLY A 28 11.02 -11.18 0.39
N ILE A 29 10.54 -10.85 1.59
CA ILE A 29 10.07 -9.49 1.92
C ILE A 29 11.20 -8.47 1.80
N GLY A 30 12.40 -8.79 2.30
CA GLY A 30 13.56 -7.92 2.17
C GLY A 30 13.92 -7.61 0.72
N LEU A 31 13.88 -8.63 -0.16
CA LEU A 31 14.10 -8.48 -1.60
C LEU A 31 13.00 -7.67 -2.28
N LEU A 32 11.74 -7.92 -1.92
CA LEU A 32 10.59 -7.19 -2.44
C LEU A 32 10.69 -5.69 -2.12
N LEU A 33 11.09 -5.33 -0.88
CA LEU A 33 11.28 -3.95 -0.46
C LEU A 33 12.48 -3.26 -1.14
N LYS A 34 13.52 -4.03 -1.51
CA LYS A 34 14.63 -3.50 -2.32
C LYS A 34 14.19 -3.25 -3.75
N GLY A 35 13.44 -4.17 -4.36
CA GLY A 35 12.88 -4.02 -5.70
C GLY A 35 11.98 -2.78 -5.83
N ASP A 36 11.36 -2.30 -4.73
CA ASP A 36 10.57 -1.06 -4.68
C ASP A 36 11.41 0.21 -4.91
N LYS A 37 12.68 0.16 -4.60
CA LYS A 37 13.58 1.34 -4.70
C LYS A 37 14.23 1.49 -6.07
N GLY A 38 13.78 0.74 -7.09
CA GLY A 38 14.29 0.81 -8.45
C GLY A 38 15.62 0.08 -8.63
N SER A 39 16.00 -0.76 -7.70
CA SER A 39 17.10 -1.70 -7.85
C SER A 39 16.71 -2.87 -8.78
N GLU A 40 17.67 -3.52 -9.32
CA GLU A 40 17.63 -4.41 -10.46
C GLU A 40 16.53 -5.49 -10.44
N LYS A 41 16.02 -5.87 -11.64
CA LYS A 41 15.00 -6.92 -11.83
C LYS A 41 15.32 -8.26 -11.15
N GLY A 42 16.58 -8.55 -10.83
CA GLY A 42 17.03 -9.76 -10.16
C GLY A 42 16.46 -9.95 -8.75
N GLU A 43 16.13 -8.88 -8.04
CA GLU A 43 15.60 -8.96 -6.67
C GLU A 43 14.15 -9.45 -6.63
N LEU A 44 13.31 -9.06 -7.60
CA LEU A 44 11.94 -9.57 -7.69
C LEU A 44 11.91 -11.05 -8.07
N ILE A 45 12.81 -11.52 -8.94
CA ILE A 45 12.95 -12.94 -9.28
C ILE A 45 13.36 -13.76 -8.05
N GLN A 46 14.33 -13.27 -7.27
CA GLN A 46 14.75 -13.94 -6.05
C GLN A 46 13.64 -13.91 -4.97
N ALA A 47 12.86 -12.82 -4.90
CA ALA A 47 11.70 -12.74 -4.01
C ALA A 47 10.64 -13.77 -4.42
N GLU A 48 10.35 -13.91 -5.72
CA GLU A 48 9.44 -14.92 -6.25
C GLU A 48 9.89 -16.35 -5.83
N ASP A 49 11.18 -16.69 -6.02
CA ASP A 49 11.71 -18.00 -5.65
C ASP A 49 11.61 -18.24 -4.14
N ALA A 50 11.89 -17.25 -3.31
CA ALA A 50 11.73 -17.34 -1.86
C ALA A 50 10.28 -17.59 -1.46
N PHE A 51 9.32 -16.90 -2.05
CA PHE A 51 7.91 -17.08 -1.75
C PHE A 51 7.34 -18.39 -2.29
N LYS A 52 7.84 -18.91 -3.41
CA LYS A 52 7.54 -20.28 -3.88
C LYS A 52 7.97 -21.34 -2.86
N LYS A 53 9.10 -21.12 -2.18
CA LYS A 53 9.53 -21.99 -1.07
C LYS A 53 8.53 -21.94 0.09
N VAL A 54 8.07 -20.76 0.47
CA VAL A 54 7.09 -20.59 1.55
C VAL A 54 5.75 -21.25 1.18
N GLU A 55 5.28 -21.07 -0.06
CA GLU A 55 4.07 -21.73 -0.57
C GLU A 55 4.23 -23.26 -0.57
N GLY A 56 5.38 -23.79 -1.03
CA GLY A 56 5.69 -25.22 -1.03
C GLY A 56 5.75 -25.84 0.37
N LEU A 57 5.99 -25.02 1.41
CA LEU A 57 5.90 -25.42 2.81
C LEU A 57 4.47 -25.36 3.36
N GLY A 58 3.46 -25.02 2.55
CA GLY A 58 2.04 -25.02 2.90
C GLY A 58 1.52 -23.73 3.54
N TYR A 59 2.26 -22.62 3.47
CA TYR A 59 1.85 -21.37 4.12
C TYR A 59 1.22 -20.39 3.13
N ALA A 60 0.01 -19.92 3.43
CA ALA A 60 -0.74 -18.92 2.64
C ALA A 60 0.05 -17.64 2.37
N SER A 61 0.96 -17.27 3.27
CA SER A 61 1.84 -16.10 3.09
C SER A 61 2.75 -16.22 1.86
N GLY A 62 3.10 -17.44 1.43
CA GLY A 62 3.85 -17.66 0.20
C GLY A 62 3.07 -17.22 -1.02
N SER A 63 1.87 -17.77 -1.23
CA SER A 63 0.97 -17.40 -2.33
C SER A 63 0.59 -15.94 -2.29
N LEU A 64 0.31 -15.39 -1.09
CA LEU A 64 -0.03 -13.97 -0.92
C LEU A 64 1.11 -13.04 -1.36
N ASN A 65 2.34 -13.37 -0.97
CA ASN A 65 3.50 -12.57 -1.35
C ASN A 65 3.92 -12.77 -2.81
N LEU A 66 3.66 -13.96 -3.40
CA LEU A 66 3.75 -14.15 -4.85
C LEU A 66 2.82 -13.21 -5.60
N ALA A 67 1.57 -13.08 -5.16
CA ALA A 67 0.64 -12.13 -5.77
C ALA A 67 1.17 -10.69 -5.72
N ARG A 68 1.85 -10.29 -4.63
CA ARG A 68 2.49 -8.96 -4.52
C ARG A 68 3.61 -8.76 -5.55
N VAL A 69 4.46 -9.78 -5.76
CA VAL A 69 5.50 -9.74 -6.79
C VAL A 69 4.86 -9.61 -8.17
N TYR A 70 3.88 -10.45 -8.49
CA TYR A 70 3.21 -10.46 -9.78
C TYR A 70 2.49 -9.15 -10.09
N VAL A 71 1.81 -8.54 -9.11
CA VAL A 71 1.23 -7.18 -9.28
C VAL A 71 2.29 -6.15 -9.63
N LYS A 72 3.47 -6.19 -8.97
CA LYS A 72 4.58 -5.27 -9.27
C LYS A 72 5.15 -5.45 -10.67
N GLU A 73 5.20 -6.68 -11.15
CA GLU A 73 5.68 -7.01 -12.49
C GLU A 73 4.61 -6.84 -13.57
N GLY A 74 3.36 -6.51 -13.20
CA GLY A 74 2.23 -6.42 -14.14
C GLY A 74 1.72 -7.78 -14.63
N ARG A 75 2.10 -8.88 -13.99
CA ARG A 75 1.68 -10.26 -14.26
C ARG A 75 0.33 -10.53 -13.57
N LEU A 76 -0.72 -9.84 -14.03
CA LEU A 76 -1.98 -9.75 -13.31
C LEU A 76 -2.76 -11.07 -13.25
N GLU A 77 -2.67 -11.91 -14.27
CA GLU A 77 -3.32 -13.24 -14.27
C GLU A 77 -2.70 -14.14 -13.21
N GLU A 78 -1.37 -14.18 -13.14
CA GLU A 78 -0.65 -14.96 -12.13
C GLU A 78 -0.90 -14.42 -10.72
N ALA A 79 -1.11 -13.10 -10.58
CA ALA A 79 -1.51 -12.51 -9.31
C ALA A 79 -2.88 -13.00 -8.85
N VAL A 80 -3.88 -13.06 -9.76
CA VAL A 80 -5.21 -13.62 -9.46
C VAL A 80 -5.11 -15.07 -8.99
N ASP A 81 -4.37 -15.90 -9.72
CA ASP A 81 -4.18 -17.32 -9.38
C ASP A 81 -3.52 -17.48 -8.00
N ALA A 82 -2.49 -16.68 -7.73
CA ALA A 82 -1.81 -16.70 -6.43
C ALA A 82 -2.74 -16.24 -5.29
N LEU A 83 -3.57 -15.22 -5.50
CA LEU A 83 -4.58 -14.80 -4.52
C LEU A 83 -5.63 -15.90 -4.28
N GLY A 84 -6.04 -16.61 -5.32
CA GLY A 84 -6.94 -17.76 -5.20
C GLY A 84 -6.32 -18.87 -4.33
N ARG A 85 -5.04 -19.20 -4.52
CA ARG A 85 -4.33 -20.18 -3.70
C ARG A 85 -4.18 -19.69 -2.25
N ALA A 86 -3.87 -18.41 -2.03
CA ALA A 86 -3.76 -17.82 -0.69
C ALA A 86 -5.09 -17.86 0.06
N ALA A 87 -6.22 -17.66 -0.65
CA ALA A 87 -7.57 -17.72 -0.06
C ALA A 87 -8.01 -19.15 0.27
N SER A 88 -7.50 -20.15 -0.47
CA SER A 88 -7.87 -21.56 -0.32
C SER A 88 -6.91 -22.35 0.60
N ALA A 89 -5.88 -21.70 1.12
CA ALA A 89 -4.92 -22.33 2.03
C ALA A 89 -5.55 -22.62 3.41
N ASP A 90 -4.91 -23.46 4.20
CA ASP A 90 -5.32 -23.78 5.57
C ASP A 90 -4.14 -23.54 6.55
N PRO A 91 -4.19 -22.50 7.41
CA PRO A 91 -5.20 -21.44 7.44
C PRO A 91 -5.09 -20.49 6.24
N PRO A 92 -6.20 -19.88 5.80
CA PRO A 92 -6.20 -18.96 4.67
C PRO A 92 -5.50 -17.64 5.01
N ALA A 93 -5.06 -16.92 3.98
CA ALA A 93 -4.60 -15.55 4.16
C ALA A 93 -5.77 -14.62 4.61
N PRO A 94 -5.48 -13.53 5.35
CA PRO A 94 -6.53 -12.61 5.82
C PRO A 94 -7.38 -12.06 4.68
N ALA A 95 -8.71 -12.12 4.84
CA ALA A 95 -9.67 -11.76 3.80
C ALA A 95 -9.49 -10.32 3.30
N TRP A 96 -9.20 -9.36 4.20
CA TRP A 96 -8.94 -7.96 3.82
C TRP A 96 -7.67 -7.79 2.96
N THR A 97 -6.64 -8.61 3.19
CA THR A 97 -5.42 -8.54 2.36
C THR A 97 -5.69 -9.09 0.97
N ILE A 98 -6.46 -10.18 0.88
CA ILE A 98 -6.92 -10.72 -0.40
C ILE A 98 -7.81 -9.72 -1.13
N ALA A 99 -8.75 -9.09 -0.44
CA ALA A 99 -9.61 -8.05 -1.01
C ALA A 99 -8.78 -6.84 -1.51
N TRP A 100 -7.75 -6.43 -0.76
CA TRP A 100 -6.85 -5.36 -1.17
C TRP A 100 -6.18 -5.65 -2.52
N PHE A 101 -5.52 -6.80 -2.64
CA PHE A 101 -4.82 -7.12 -3.88
C PHE A 101 -5.77 -7.43 -5.03
N ASN A 102 -6.92 -8.07 -4.78
CA ASN A 102 -7.96 -8.21 -5.79
C ASN A 102 -8.48 -6.85 -6.26
N GLY A 103 -8.64 -5.88 -5.36
CA GLY A 103 -9.00 -4.51 -5.69
C GLY A 103 -7.99 -3.87 -6.63
N ILE A 104 -6.70 -3.96 -6.31
CA ILE A 104 -5.61 -3.44 -7.16
C ILE A 104 -5.60 -4.13 -8.54
N VAL A 105 -5.64 -5.45 -8.59
CA VAL A 105 -5.63 -6.21 -9.84
C VAL A 105 -6.86 -5.89 -10.70
N ASN A 106 -8.06 -5.88 -10.10
CA ASN A 106 -9.28 -5.55 -10.82
C ASN A 106 -9.27 -4.10 -11.35
N LYS A 107 -8.73 -3.15 -10.58
CA LYS A 107 -8.55 -1.76 -11.01
C LYS A 107 -7.62 -1.68 -12.23
N GLN A 108 -6.46 -2.35 -12.18
CA GLN A 108 -5.50 -2.37 -13.29
C GLN A 108 -6.06 -3.04 -14.54
N ASN A 109 -6.89 -4.07 -14.38
CA ASN A 109 -7.59 -4.75 -15.49
C ASN A 109 -8.82 -3.97 -16.01
N GLY A 110 -9.16 -2.83 -15.41
CA GLY A 110 -10.34 -2.05 -15.79
C GLY A 110 -11.67 -2.59 -15.26
N PHE A 111 -11.67 -3.62 -14.43
CA PHE A 111 -12.87 -4.16 -13.77
C PHE A 111 -13.26 -3.31 -12.56
N LEU A 112 -13.58 -2.02 -12.84
CA LEU A 112 -13.71 -1.00 -11.81
C LEU A 112 -14.83 -1.30 -10.80
N ASP A 113 -15.93 -1.90 -11.22
CA ASP A 113 -17.02 -2.24 -10.30
C ASP A 113 -16.59 -3.31 -9.30
N LYS A 114 -15.83 -4.34 -9.73
CA LYS A 114 -15.23 -5.35 -8.84
C LYS A 114 -14.18 -4.73 -7.91
N ALA A 115 -13.36 -3.82 -8.41
CA ALA A 115 -12.38 -3.12 -7.59
C ALA A 115 -13.05 -2.28 -6.49
N ILE A 116 -14.16 -1.57 -6.83
CA ILE A 116 -14.97 -0.82 -5.86
C ILE A 116 -15.53 -1.74 -4.78
N GLU A 117 -16.06 -2.92 -5.15
CA GLU A 117 -16.57 -3.91 -4.19
C GLU A 117 -15.46 -4.39 -3.25
N ASN A 118 -14.29 -4.75 -3.79
CA ASN A 118 -13.16 -5.20 -3.01
C ASN A 118 -12.67 -4.15 -2.01
N PHE A 119 -12.44 -2.90 -2.44
CA PHE A 119 -12.00 -1.84 -1.53
C PHE A 119 -13.08 -1.46 -0.53
N ARG A 120 -14.38 -1.53 -0.92
CA ARG A 120 -15.48 -1.26 -0.01
C ARG A 120 -15.58 -2.31 1.09
N SER A 121 -15.40 -3.60 0.76
CA SER A 121 -15.46 -4.67 1.74
C SER A 121 -14.41 -4.50 2.85
N ILE A 122 -13.20 -4.04 2.51
CA ILE A 122 -12.16 -3.77 3.52
C ILE A 122 -12.62 -2.73 4.55
N ILE A 123 -13.36 -1.71 4.09
CA ILE A 123 -13.81 -0.59 4.94
C ILE A 123 -15.06 -0.97 5.74
N GLU A 124 -15.95 -1.76 5.16
CA GLU A 124 -17.29 -2.04 5.69
C GLU A 124 -17.35 -3.37 6.47
N ASP A 125 -16.59 -4.38 6.04
CA ASP A 125 -16.60 -5.70 6.67
C ASP A 125 -15.63 -5.71 7.87
N ARG A 126 -16.18 -5.86 9.08
CA ARG A 126 -15.41 -5.98 10.30
C ARG A 126 -15.37 -7.43 10.75
N SER A 127 -14.30 -8.12 10.41
CA SER A 127 -14.08 -9.48 10.91
C SER A 127 -13.58 -9.48 12.37
N GLN A 128 -13.83 -10.57 13.10
CA GLN A 128 -13.31 -10.72 14.47
C GLN A 128 -11.77 -10.63 14.47
N GLU A 129 -11.10 -11.19 13.47
CA GLU A 129 -9.64 -11.13 13.34
C GLU A 129 -9.12 -9.69 13.21
N GLN A 130 -9.83 -8.81 12.48
CA GLN A 130 -9.48 -7.39 12.40
C GLN A 130 -9.60 -6.71 13.76
N LEU A 131 -10.69 -6.99 14.47
CA LEU A 131 -10.93 -6.43 15.81
C LEU A 131 -9.87 -6.88 16.81
N ASP A 132 -9.53 -8.16 16.83
CA ASP A 132 -8.50 -8.75 17.70
C ASP A 132 -7.12 -8.16 17.45
N ARG A 133 -6.83 -7.76 16.20
CA ARG A 133 -5.58 -7.08 15.82
C ARG A 133 -5.64 -5.56 15.98
N GLY A 134 -6.76 -5.00 16.37
CA GLY A 134 -6.95 -3.55 16.50
C GLY A 134 -6.98 -2.81 15.16
N PHE A 135 -7.34 -3.48 14.05
CA PHE A 135 -7.42 -2.85 12.74
C PHE A 135 -8.80 -2.22 12.50
N ASP A 136 -8.80 -0.93 12.18
CA ASP A 136 -9.97 -0.20 11.70
C ASP A 136 -9.68 0.44 10.33
N PHE A 137 -9.90 -0.33 9.28
CA PHE A 137 -9.68 0.14 7.91
C PHE A 137 -10.65 1.23 7.45
N SER A 138 -11.72 1.50 8.20
CA SER A 138 -12.59 2.64 7.91
C SER A 138 -11.90 4.00 8.10
N GLN A 139 -10.75 3.99 8.80
CA GLN A 139 -9.89 5.15 9.04
C GLN A 139 -8.59 5.11 8.23
N ASP A 140 -8.39 4.07 7.44
CA ASP A 140 -7.19 3.94 6.59
C ASP A 140 -7.33 4.82 5.34
N TYR A 141 -6.57 5.91 5.31
CA TYR A 141 -6.60 6.86 4.20
C TYR A 141 -6.06 6.27 2.89
N VAL A 142 -5.25 5.21 2.92
CA VAL A 142 -4.76 4.55 1.70
C VAL A 142 -5.91 3.83 1.01
N VAL A 143 -6.69 3.01 1.76
CA VAL A 143 -7.85 2.31 1.23
C VAL A 143 -8.93 3.28 0.79
N LEU A 144 -9.17 4.35 1.56
CA LEU A 144 -10.13 5.40 1.22
C LEU A 144 -9.76 6.11 -0.09
N ASN A 145 -8.47 6.42 -0.29
CA ASN A 145 -7.96 7.04 -1.51
C ASN A 145 -8.09 6.11 -2.72
N GLU A 146 -7.73 4.83 -2.58
CA GLU A 146 -7.88 3.85 -3.68
C GLU A 146 -9.35 3.69 -4.09
N LEU A 147 -10.26 3.59 -3.12
CA LEU A 147 -11.70 3.55 -3.41
C LEU A 147 -12.16 4.85 -4.07
N GLY A 148 -11.73 6.00 -3.58
CA GLY A 148 -12.04 7.32 -4.15
C GLY A 148 -11.59 7.45 -5.60
N GLN A 149 -10.35 7.08 -5.89
CA GLN A 149 -9.80 7.09 -7.25
C GLN A 149 -10.55 6.13 -8.18
N THR A 150 -10.83 4.90 -7.72
CA THR A 150 -11.55 3.91 -8.52
C THR A 150 -12.97 4.39 -8.85
N LEU A 151 -13.67 5.02 -7.90
CA LEU A 151 -14.97 5.65 -8.13
C LEU A 151 -14.88 6.80 -9.15
N PHE A 152 -13.80 7.61 -9.08
CA PHE A 152 -13.57 8.68 -10.03
C PHE A 152 -13.28 8.15 -11.45
N GLU A 153 -12.48 7.09 -11.56
CA GLU A 153 -12.25 6.42 -12.84
C GLU A 153 -13.54 5.81 -13.40
N ARG A 154 -14.36 5.20 -12.56
CA ARG A 154 -15.66 4.64 -12.94
C ARG A 154 -16.62 5.73 -13.45
N ALA A 155 -16.60 6.92 -12.81
CA ALA A 155 -17.37 8.07 -13.28
C ALA A 155 -17.02 8.50 -14.71
N LYS A 156 -15.73 8.41 -15.10
CA LYS A 156 -15.27 8.76 -16.46
C LYS A 156 -15.83 7.83 -17.54
N MET A 157 -16.23 6.61 -17.17
CA MET A 157 -16.84 5.67 -18.10
C MET A 157 -18.32 5.97 -18.37
N GLU A 158 -18.99 6.73 -17.50
CA GLU A 158 -20.39 7.12 -17.64
C GLU A 158 -20.60 8.32 -18.58
N ARG A 159 -20.08 8.22 -19.81
CA ARG A 159 -20.05 9.35 -20.78
C ARG A 159 -21.44 9.81 -21.20
N PHE A 160 -22.40 8.91 -21.23
CA PHE A 160 -23.77 9.18 -21.70
C PHE A 160 -24.83 9.17 -20.60
N ASN A 161 -24.43 8.92 -19.36
CA ASN A 161 -25.33 8.91 -18.19
C ASN A 161 -24.85 9.89 -17.13
N GLU A 162 -25.29 11.14 -17.30
CA GLU A 162 -24.88 12.24 -16.40
C GLU A 162 -25.30 12.01 -14.94
N ALA A 163 -26.45 11.36 -14.72
CA ALA A 163 -26.93 11.03 -13.37
C ALA A 163 -26.01 10.04 -12.67
N ASN A 164 -25.64 8.95 -13.36
CA ASN A 164 -24.69 7.97 -12.84
C ASN A 164 -23.30 8.57 -12.66
N ARG A 165 -22.86 9.36 -13.63
CA ARG A 165 -21.58 10.07 -13.53
C ARG A 165 -21.50 10.91 -12.28
N LYS A 166 -22.52 11.77 -12.03
CA LYS A 166 -22.60 12.58 -10.80
C LYS A 166 -22.66 11.75 -9.54
N ASN A 167 -23.37 10.61 -9.56
CA ASN A 167 -23.40 9.69 -8.42
C ASN A 167 -22.01 9.19 -8.06
N PHE A 168 -21.25 8.66 -9.04
CA PHE A 168 -19.89 8.20 -8.81
C PHE A 168 -18.95 9.32 -8.36
N LEU A 169 -19.03 10.53 -8.95
CA LEU A 169 -18.25 11.69 -8.53
C LEU A 169 -18.53 12.07 -7.07
N ASN A 170 -19.81 12.12 -6.66
CA ASN A 170 -20.17 12.43 -5.30
C ASN A 170 -19.72 11.37 -4.29
N ARG A 171 -19.75 10.11 -4.68
CA ARG A 171 -19.22 9.01 -3.86
C ARG A 171 -17.69 9.14 -3.71
N ALA A 172 -16.98 9.50 -4.78
CA ALA A 172 -15.54 9.75 -4.74
C ALA A 172 -15.20 10.94 -3.81
N ILE A 173 -15.91 12.06 -3.93
CA ILE A 173 -15.77 13.21 -3.04
C ILE A 173 -15.85 12.78 -1.58
N LYS A 174 -16.90 12.03 -1.20
CA LYS A 174 -17.09 11.56 0.17
C LYS A 174 -15.90 10.74 0.70
N ARG A 175 -15.24 9.95 -0.15
CA ARG A 175 -14.06 9.17 0.27
C ARG A 175 -12.84 10.07 0.50
N PHE A 176 -12.57 11.01 -0.41
CA PHE A 176 -11.47 11.96 -0.24
C PHE A 176 -11.70 12.94 0.92
N GLU A 177 -12.94 13.43 1.11
CA GLU A 177 -13.28 14.25 2.29
C GLU A 177 -13.06 13.45 3.59
N LYS A 178 -13.43 12.16 3.61
CA LYS A 178 -13.16 11.28 4.75
C LYS A 178 -11.66 11.12 4.97
N THR A 179 -10.85 10.94 3.92
CA THR A 179 -9.38 10.96 4.03
C THR A 179 -8.89 12.22 4.72
N LEU A 180 -9.40 13.40 4.31
CA LEU A 180 -8.98 14.69 4.89
C LEU A 180 -9.38 14.89 6.36
N THR A 181 -10.30 14.08 6.90
CA THR A 181 -10.57 14.10 8.35
C THR A 181 -9.46 13.44 9.18
N PHE A 182 -8.67 12.56 8.58
CA PHE A 182 -7.54 11.86 9.25
C PHE A 182 -6.18 12.47 8.87
N ASP A 183 -6.05 12.89 7.62
CA ASP A 183 -4.85 13.51 7.07
C ASP A 183 -5.23 14.75 6.26
N SER A 184 -5.29 15.90 6.93
CA SER A 184 -5.71 17.17 6.32
C SER A 184 -4.74 17.71 5.25
N GLU A 185 -3.55 17.14 5.13
CA GLU A 185 -2.51 17.50 4.16
C GLU A 185 -2.39 16.49 3.02
N ASN A 186 -3.29 15.52 2.94
CA ASN A 186 -3.24 14.43 1.99
C ASN A 186 -3.26 14.90 0.53
N LEU A 187 -2.13 14.73 -0.14
CA LEU A 187 -1.94 15.19 -1.52
C LEU A 187 -2.90 14.53 -2.50
N THR A 188 -3.09 13.20 -2.37
CA THR A 188 -3.97 12.45 -3.26
C THR A 188 -5.41 12.92 -3.16
N ALA A 189 -5.89 13.18 -1.93
CA ALA A 189 -7.24 13.67 -1.71
C ALA A 189 -7.41 15.09 -2.28
N HIS A 190 -6.49 16.01 -2.01
CA HIS A 190 -6.58 17.37 -2.54
C HIS A 190 -6.49 17.41 -4.07
N TYR A 191 -5.59 16.64 -4.68
CA TYR A 191 -5.48 16.56 -6.13
C TYR A 191 -6.78 16.11 -6.78
N ASN A 192 -7.34 14.98 -6.31
CA ASN A 192 -8.54 14.42 -6.90
C ASN A 192 -9.79 15.27 -6.63
N LEU A 193 -9.94 15.87 -5.43
CA LEU A 193 -11.01 16.81 -5.15
C LEU A 193 -10.95 18.05 -6.07
N GLY A 194 -9.75 18.57 -6.34
CA GLY A 194 -9.55 19.64 -7.29
C GLY A 194 -10.07 19.30 -8.69
N LEU A 195 -9.76 18.09 -9.18
CA LEU A 195 -10.23 17.61 -10.48
C LEU A 195 -11.74 17.38 -10.51
N ILE A 196 -12.28 16.72 -9.48
CA ILE A 196 -13.71 16.37 -9.44
C ILE A 196 -14.57 17.63 -9.34
N HIS A 197 -14.21 18.60 -8.48
CA HIS A 197 -14.95 19.84 -8.35
C HIS A 197 -14.91 20.67 -9.63
N SER A 198 -13.78 20.70 -10.35
CA SER A 198 -13.70 21.34 -11.67
C SER A 198 -14.66 20.68 -12.68
N GLN A 199 -14.74 19.34 -12.71
CA GLN A 199 -15.70 18.63 -13.57
C GLN A 199 -17.17 18.86 -13.22
N LEU A 200 -17.45 19.23 -11.96
CA LEU A 200 -18.80 19.57 -11.48
C LEU A 200 -19.13 21.05 -11.63
N GLY A 201 -18.19 21.88 -12.13
CA GLY A 201 -18.36 23.34 -12.25
C GLY A 201 -18.22 24.10 -10.93
N ASN A 202 -17.74 23.46 -9.88
CA ASN A 202 -17.52 24.06 -8.56
C ASN A 202 -16.12 24.71 -8.49
N GLU A 203 -15.90 25.78 -9.26
CA GLU A 203 -14.56 26.33 -9.48
C GLU A 203 -13.89 26.85 -8.19
N ASP A 204 -14.65 27.41 -7.24
CA ASP A 204 -14.09 27.88 -5.95
C ASP A 204 -13.50 26.72 -5.14
N LEU A 205 -14.21 25.60 -5.07
CA LEU A 205 -13.72 24.39 -4.39
C LEU A 205 -12.55 23.76 -5.16
N ALA A 206 -12.62 23.73 -6.47
CA ALA A 206 -11.53 23.25 -7.31
C ALA A 206 -10.26 24.08 -7.09
N ALA A 207 -10.37 25.41 -7.08
CA ALA A 207 -9.25 26.34 -6.84
C ALA A 207 -8.69 26.17 -5.41
N LYS A 208 -9.56 26.02 -4.40
CA LYS A 208 -9.16 25.74 -3.01
C LYS A 208 -8.29 24.47 -2.94
N HIS A 209 -8.77 23.36 -3.50
CA HIS A 209 -8.06 22.10 -3.40
C HIS A 209 -6.77 22.10 -4.24
N ARG A 210 -6.74 22.71 -5.42
CA ARG A 210 -5.50 22.92 -6.20
C ARG A 210 -4.44 23.69 -5.41
N ARG A 211 -4.84 24.76 -4.71
CA ARG A 211 -3.95 25.56 -3.86
C ARG A 211 -3.39 24.74 -2.69
N LEU A 212 -4.24 23.95 -2.01
CA LEU A 212 -3.81 23.10 -0.89
C LEU A 212 -2.87 21.97 -1.38
N HIS A 213 -3.17 21.34 -2.51
CA HIS A 213 -2.27 20.40 -3.14
C HIS A 213 -0.89 21.01 -3.42
N GLY A 214 -0.85 22.23 -4.00
CA GLY A 214 0.41 22.94 -4.23
C GLY A 214 1.16 23.31 -2.94
N LYS A 215 0.42 23.67 -1.88
CA LYS A 215 1.00 24.01 -0.57
C LYS A 215 1.68 22.82 0.10
N TYR A 216 1.05 21.65 0.04
CA TYR A 216 1.53 20.45 0.74
C TYR A 216 2.46 19.57 -0.10
N ARG A 217 2.58 19.88 -1.39
CA ARG A 217 3.50 19.16 -2.27
C ARG A 217 4.93 19.31 -1.75
N PRO A 218 5.69 18.19 -1.56
CA PRO A 218 7.09 18.25 -1.16
C PRO A 218 7.88 19.10 -2.13
N ASP A 219 8.70 20.00 -1.59
CA ASP A 219 9.71 20.70 -2.37
C ASP A 219 10.97 19.80 -2.44
N ASP A 220 11.06 19.02 -3.50
CA ASP A 220 12.19 18.11 -3.69
C ASP A 220 13.51 18.87 -3.77
N ASN A 221 13.52 20.10 -4.30
CA ASN A 221 14.74 20.92 -4.35
C ASN A 221 15.18 21.36 -2.96
N ALA A 222 14.25 21.79 -2.10
CA ALA A 222 14.57 22.16 -0.72
C ALA A 222 15.08 20.96 0.08
N ARG A 223 14.50 19.77 -0.14
CA ARG A 223 14.95 18.53 0.47
C ARG A 223 16.37 18.17 0.02
N ASP A 224 16.65 18.21 -1.27
CA ASP A 224 17.94 17.86 -1.84
C ASP A 224 19.03 18.83 -1.36
N ILE A 225 18.73 20.13 -1.28
CA ILE A 225 19.61 21.16 -0.70
C ILE A 225 19.85 20.88 0.78
N ALA A 226 18.82 20.56 1.56
CA ALA A 226 18.96 20.24 2.98
C ALA A 226 19.82 18.98 3.20
N VAL A 227 19.61 17.93 2.40
CA VAL A 227 20.43 16.70 2.43
C VAL A 227 21.88 17.00 2.05
N ALA A 228 22.11 17.77 0.98
CA ALA A 228 23.46 18.16 0.55
C ALA A 228 24.19 18.98 1.63
N ASN A 229 23.49 19.91 2.28
CA ASN A 229 24.05 20.70 3.38
C ASN A 229 24.38 19.84 4.61
N ALA A 230 23.46 18.90 4.98
CA ALA A 230 23.70 17.99 6.09
C ALA A 230 24.90 17.06 5.83
N ARG A 231 25.08 16.57 4.62
CA ARG A 231 26.24 15.77 4.20
C ARG A 231 27.54 16.55 4.25
N ARG A 232 27.53 17.82 3.79
CA ARG A 232 28.70 18.70 3.91
C ARG A 232 29.10 18.98 5.36
N ALA A 233 28.09 19.12 6.23
CA ALA A 233 28.30 19.36 7.66
C ALA A 233 28.78 18.09 8.41
N ASN A 234 28.47 16.91 7.89
CA ASN A 234 28.88 15.64 8.49
C ASN A 234 29.38 14.64 7.43
N PRO A 235 30.67 14.74 7.05
CA PRO A 235 31.26 13.87 6.03
C PRO A 235 31.19 12.37 6.35
N ALA A 236 31.08 12.00 7.65
CA ALA A 236 30.92 10.60 8.05
C ALA A 236 29.59 9.98 7.57
N ALA A 237 28.54 10.82 7.39
CA ALA A 237 27.26 10.36 6.86
C ALA A 237 27.31 10.00 5.37
N ASP A 238 28.27 10.56 4.62
CA ASP A 238 28.49 10.23 3.21
C ASP A 238 29.15 8.85 3.03
N ASN A 239 30.06 8.47 3.93
CA ASN A 239 30.73 7.18 3.89
C ASN A 239 29.75 6.03 4.19
N ALA A 240 28.78 6.25 5.07
CA ALA A 240 27.76 5.26 5.40
C ALA A 240 26.73 5.06 4.25
N ALA A 241 26.59 6.02 3.33
CA ALA A 241 25.70 5.91 2.17
C ALA A 241 26.37 5.24 0.95
N GLN A 242 27.71 5.05 0.98
CA GLN A 242 28.50 4.43 -0.09
C GLN A 242 28.89 2.98 0.22
N ALA A 243 28.61 2.49 1.43
CA ALA A 243 28.83 1.12 1.89
C ALA A 243 27.57 0.26 1.75
#